data_9ea55da31b57fdde51fc4b2c59a23b9b
#
_entry.id   9ea55da31b57fdde51fc4b2c59a23b9b
#
_cell.length_a   1.000
_cell.length_b   1.000
_cell.length_c   1.000
_cell.angle_alpha   90.00
_cell.angle_beta   90.00
_cell.angle_gamma   90.00
#
_symmetry.space_group_name_H-M   'P 1'
#
loop_
_entity.id
_entity.type
_entity.pdbx_description
1 polymer ?
#
loop_
_entity_poly.entity_id
_entity_poly.type
_entity_poly.pdbx_seq_one_letter_code
_entity_poly.pdbx_strand_id
1 'polypeptide(L)'
;AKVGHIALQILHMSRYGYHPLIFAPSRLKSPISPFTPRALSERGIERQIRAFVRCASLAREAGYDGVEIMGSEGYFINQFIAAHTNRRTDDWGGSFANRIRLPLEIVTRTREAVGKDFIIVYRLSMLDLVPEGSDWNEVVQLAQAIERAGATIINTGIGWHEARVPTIATSV
;
A
#
# COMPACT_ATOMS: atom_id res chain seq x y z
N ALA A 1 6.06 -9.60 -32.87
CA ALA A 1 5.80 -8.32 -32.19
C ALA A 1 5.24 -8.59 -30.80
N LYS A 2 5.76 -7.92 -29.76
CA LYS A 2 5.24 -8.01 -28.39
C LYS A 2 3.86 -7.33 -28.38
N VAL A 3 2.82 -8.05 -28.03
CA VAL A 3 1.42 -7.59 -28.19
C VAL A 3 0.88 -6.90 -26.93
N GLY A 4 1.65 -6.82 -25.84
CA GLY A 4 1.21 -6.19 -24.59
C GLY A 4 2.30 -6.16 -23.53
N HIS A 5 2.01 -5.45 -22.42
CA HIS A 5 2.85 -5.42 -21.24
C HIS A 5 2.14 -6.15 -20.10
N ILE A 6 2.93 -6.77 -19.21
CA ILE A 6 2.43 -7.46 -18.03
C ILE A 6 3.09 -6.91 -16.77
N ALA A 7 2.29 -6.57 -15.76
CA ALA A 7 2.76 -6.13 -14.45
C ALA A 7 2.37 -7.13 -13.36
N LEU A 8 3.27 -7.35 -12.39
CA LEU A 8 3.01 -8.14 -11.21
C LEU A 8 2.45 -7.25 -10.10
N GLN A 9 1.28 -7.57 -9.54
CA GLN A 9 0.78 -6.87 -8.37
C GLN A 9 1.45 -7.39 -7.09
N ILE A 10 2.01 -6.46 -6.31
CA ILE A 10 2.62 -6.74 -5.01
C ILE A 10 1.65 -6.29 -3.91
N LEU A 11 1.15 -7.25 -3.14
CA LEU A 11 0.16 -7.05 -2.10
C LEU A 11 0.61 -7.67 -0.78
N HIS A 12 0.38 -6.96 0.33
CA HIS A 12 0.54 -7.46 1.69
C HIS A 12 -0.78 -7.31 2.46
N MET A 13 -1.37 -8.43 2.86
CA MET A 13 -2.71 -8.49 3.49
C MET A 13 -2.82 -7.74 4.82
N SER A 14 -1.72 -7.66 5.60
CA SER A 14 -1.67 -7.02 6.91
C SER A 14 -2.76 -7.57 7.85
N ARG A 15 -3.58 -6.73 8.52
CA ARG A 15 -4.62 -7.14 9.46
C ARG A 15 -5.79 -7.90 8.80
N TYR A 16 -5.84 -7.96 7.46
CA TYR A 16 -6.81 -8.78 6.72
C TYR A 16 -6.33 -10.22 6.51
N GLY A 17 -5.06 -10.51 6.83
CA GLY A 17 -4.52 -11.85 6.71
C GLY A 17 -5.26 -12.86 7.58
N TYR A 18 -5.51 -14.03 7.05
CA TYR A 18 -6.19 -15.12 7.75
C TYR A 18 -5.17 -16.06 8.42
N HIS A 19 -4.33 -15.47 9.30
CA HIS A 19 -3.25 -16.18 9.99
C HIS A 19 -2.97 -15.55 11.36
N PRO A 20 -2.66 -16.30 12.42
CA PRO A 20 -2.43 -15.76 13.77
C PRO A 20 -1.17 -14.88 13.89
N LEU A 21 -0.20 -15.01 12.98
CA LEU A 21 1.05 -14.23 12.99
C LEU A 21 1.02 -13.06 11.99
N ILE A 22 -0.09 -12.34 11.91
CA ILE A 22 -0.21 -11.14 11.07
C ILE A 22 0.37 -9.90 11.74
N PHE A 23 0.81 -8.96 10.91
CA PHE A 23 1.39 -7.68 11.32
C PHE A 23 0.63 -6.52 10.69
N ALA A 24 0.60 -5.37 11.40
CA ALA A 24 -0.03 -4.14 10.95
C ALA A 24 0.73 -2.93 11.52
N PRO A 25 0.42 -1.67 11.11
CA PRO A 25 1.01 -0.49 11.75
C PRO A 25 0.73 -0.44 13.26
N SER A 26 -0.46 -0.85 13.66
CA SER A 26 -0.92 -0.84 15.07
C SER A 26 -1.67 -2.12 15.42
N ARG A 27 -1.79 -2.43 16.72
CA ARG A 27 -2.50 -3.63 17.21
C ARG A 27 -4.02 -3.42 17.19
N LEU A 28 -4.59 -3.23 16.01
CA LEU A 28 -6.02 -3.01 15.80
C LEU A 28 -6.61 -4.14 14.96
N LYS A 29 -7.54 -4.89 15.57
CA LYS A 29 -8.24 -5.98 14.88
C LYS A 29 -9.13 -5.43 13.77
N SER A 30 -9.15 -6.11 12.62
CA SER A 30 -10.12 -5.84 11.57
C SER A 30 -11.47 -6.52 11.88
N PRO A 31 -12.61 -5.92 11.50
CA PRO A 31 -13.92 -6.58 11.63
C PRO A 31 -14.08 -7.81 10.72
N ILE A 32 -13.25 -7.94 9.68
CA ILE A 32 -13.33 -9.03 8.69
C ILE A 32 -12.28 -10.13 8.87
N SER A 33 -11.47 -10.06 9.94
CA SER A 33 -10.48 -11.11 10.27
C SER A 33 -10.64 -11.55 11.73
N PRO A 34 -10.53 -12.85 12.04
CA PRO A 34 -10.62 -13.34 13.42
C PRO A 34 -9.37 -12.99 14.24
N PHE A 35 -8.25 -12.67 13.59
CA PHE A 35 -6.97 -12.48 14.27
C PHE A 35 -6.68 -11.01 14.59
N THR A 36 -6.00 -10.77 15.72
CA THR A 36 -5.49 -9.46 16.09
C THR A 36 -4.02 -9.35 15.66
N PRO A 37 -3.67 -8.35 14.83
CA PRO A 37 -2.29 -8.22 14.35
C PRO A 37 -1.35 -7.79 15.49
N ARG A 38 -0.05 -8.08 15.31
CA ARG A 38 1.02 -7.47 16.08
C ARG A 38 1.43 -6.17 15.42
N ALA A 39 1.65 -5.12 16.23
CA ALA A 39 2.24 -3.89 15.72
C ALA A 39 3.69 -4.12 15.28
N LEU A 40 4.04 -3.63 14.08
CA LEU A 40 5.42 -3.70 13.59
C LEU A 40 6.34 -2.79 14.39
N SER A 41 7.52 -3.27 14.72
CA SER A 41 8.64 -2.42 15.13
C SER A 41 9.24 -1.68 13.91
N GLU A 42 10.04 -0.64 14.11
CA GLU A 42 10.76 0.05 13.03
C GLU A 42 11.61 -0.92 12.18
N ARG A 43 12.33 -1.84 12.82
CA ARG A 43 13.07 -2.92 12.12
C ARG A 43 12.12 -3.82 11.32
N GLY A 44 10.90 -4.04 11.81
CA GLY A 44 9.86 -4.78 11.11
C GLY A 44 9.38 -4.04 9.86
N ILE A 45 9.17 -2.73 9.97
CA ILE A 45 8.78 -1.86 8.85
C ILE A 45 9.87 -1.87 7.77
N GLU A 46 11.12 -1.65 8.15
CA GLU A 46 12.26 -1.67 7.24
C GLU A 46 12.39 -3.02 6.51
N ARG A 47 12.13 -4.12 7.19
CA ARG A 47 12.10 -5.45 6.56
C ARG A 47 10.97 -5.58 5.54
N GLN A 48 9.79 -4.99 5.79
CA GLN A 48 8.70 -5.00 4.82
C GLN A 48 9.03 -4.16 3.59
N ILE A 49 9.60 -2.95 3.78
CA ILE A 49 10.07 -2.12 2.66
C ILE A 49 11.03 -2.91 1.77
N ARG A 50 12.04 -3.54 2.35
CA ARG A 50 12.99 -4.38 1.60
C ARG A 50 12.32 -5.56 0.90
N ALA A 51 11.27 -6.14 1.48
CA ALA A 51 10.53 -7.23 0.85
C ALA A 51 9.77 -6.77 -0.40
N PHE A 52 9.15 -5.59 -0.38
CA PHE A 52 8.53 -4.98 -1.56
C PHE A 52 9.56 -4.73 -2.67
N VAL A 53 10.69 -4.11 -2.33
CA VAL A 53 11.78 -3.82 -3.28
C VAL A 53 12.33 -5.12 -3.90
N ARG A 54 12.59 -6.14 -3.06
CA ARG A 54 13.07 -7.44 -3.55
C ARG A 54 12.05 -8.10 -4.47
N CYS A 55 10.75 -8.04 -4.15
CA CYS A 55 9.69 -8.60 -4.99
C CYS A 55 9.68 -7.93 -6.38
N ALA A 56 9.82 -6.60 -6.43
CA ALA A 56 9.91 -5.86 -7.69
C ALA A 56 11.16 -6.24 -8.50
N SER A 57 12.31 -6.39 -7.85
CA SER A 57 13.56 -6.85 -8.50
C SER A 57 13.38 -8.24 -9.09
N LEU A 58 12.79 -9.18 -8.36
CA LEU A 58 12.51 -10.53 -8.86
C LEU A 58 11.51 -10.53 -10.02
N ALA A 59 10.48 -9.67 -9.98
CA ALA A 59 9.57 -9.51 -11.11
C ALA A 59 10.31 -9.05 -12.37
N ARG A 60 11.21 -8.07 -12.25
CA ARG A 60 12.07 -7.63 -13.36
C ARG A 60 12.96 -8.74 -13.89
N GLU A 61 13.61 -9.50 -13.01
CA GLU A 61 14.44 -10.65 -13.37
C GLU A 61 13.63 -11.74 -14.10
N ALA A 62 12.37 -11.95 -13.70
CA ALA A 62 11.44 -12.89 -14.32
C ALA A 62 10.87 -12.41 -15.67
N GLY A 63 11.19 -11.18 -16.10
CA GLY A 63 10.78 -10.64 -17.39
C GLY A 63 9.44 -9.93 -17.42
N TYR A 64 8.88 -9.54 -16.26
CA TYR A 64 7.73 -8.63 -16.19
C TYR A 64 8.13 -7.24 -16.72
N ASP A 65 7.18 -6.52 -17.29
CA ASP A 65 7.37 -5.15 -17.77
C ASP A 65 7.24 -4.12 -16.64
N GLY A 66 6.60 -4.50 -15.53
CA GLY A 66 6.38 -3.64 -14.39
C GLY A 66 5.85 -4.36 -13.17
N VAL A 67 5.63 -3.56 -12.12
CA VAL A 67 4.92 -3.99 -10.91
C VAL A 67 3.81 -3.00 -10.57
N GLU A 68 2.73 -3.49 -9.93
CA GLU A 68 1.75 -2.65 -9.26
C GLU A 68 1.92 -2.78 -7.75
N ILE A 69 2.18 -1.64 -7.09
CA ILE A 69 2.29 -1.55 -5.62
C ILE A 69 0.90 -1.23 -5.07
N MET A 70 0.36 -2.16 -4.26
CA MET A 70 -1.00 -2.07 -3.73
C MET A 70 -1.06 -1.12 -2.52
N GLY A 71 -1.44 0.13 -2.76
CA GLY A 71 -1.55 1.19 -1.76
C GLY A 71 -2.98 1.55 -1.37
N SER A 72 -3.98 0.71 -1.68
CA SER A 72 -5.41 0.99 -1.48
C SER A 72 -6.16 -0.12 -0.77
N GLU A 73 -7.49 0.04 -0.64
CA GLU A 73 -8.48 -0.98 -0.23
C GLU A 73 -8.29 -1.51 1.19
N GLY A 74 -7.57 -0.77 2.05
CA GLY A 74 -7.34 -1.15 3.44
C GLY A 74 -6.24 -2.20 3.63
N TYR A 75 -5.42 -2.47 2.62
CA TYR A 75 -4.25 -3.33 2.74
C TYR A 75 -3.09 -2.63 3.45
N PHE A 76 -1.95 -3.29 3.56
CA PHE A 76 -0.82 -2.91 4.41
C PHE A 76 -0.40 -1.44 4.28
N ILE A 77 -0.17 -0.96 3.07
CA ILE A 77 0.28 0.41 2.82
C ILE A 77 -0.83 1.40 3.19
N ASN A 78 -2.07 1.16 2.76
CA ASN A 78 -3.21 2.02 3.07
C ASN A 78 -3.47 2.12 4.58
N GLN A 79 -3.21 1.04 5.33
CA GLN A 79 -3.30 1.05 6.80
C GLN A 79 -2.27 1.96 7.47
N PHE A 80 -1.10 2.20 6.86
CA PHE A 80 -0.13 3.20 7.34
C PHE A 80 -0.58 4.62 7.04
N ILE A 81 -1.22 4.84 5.88
CA ILE A 81 -1.66 6.17 5.43
C ILE A 81 -2.85 6.66 6.25
N ALA A 82 -3.87 5.84 6.46
CA ALA A 82 -5.09 6.23 7.16
C ALA A 82 -4.90 6.31 8.68
N ALA A 83 -5.31 7.44 9.29
CA ALA A 83 -5.31 7.60 10.75
C ALA A 83 -6.22 6.58 11.43
N HIS A 84 -7.25 6.08 10.73
CA HIS A 84 -8.13 5.00 11.17
C HIS A 84 -7.37 3.80 11.77
N THR A 85 -6.27 3.40 11.16
CA THR A 85 -5.51 2.20 11.53
C THR A 85 -4.10 2.48 12.01
N ASN A 86 -3.54 3.64 11.68
CA ASN A 86 -2.21 4.02 12.11
C ASN A 86 -2.27 4.87 13.39
N ARG A 87 -2.17 4.22 14.54
CA ARG A 87 -2.14 4.84 15.87
C ARG A 87 -0.71 4.95 16.43
N ARG A 88 0.28 4.96 15.57
CA ARG A 88 1.70 5.10 15.95
C ARG A 88 2.02 6.53 16.35
N THR A 89 3.01 6.66 17.26
CA THR A 89 3.52 7.94 17.75
C THR A 89 4.98 8.17 17.39
N ASP A 90 5.56 7.25 16.62
CA ASP A 90 6.92 7.35 16.07
C ASP A 90 6.91 7.99 14.66
N ASP A 91 8.06 8.00 14.01
CA ASP A 91 8.26 8.57 12.68
C ASP A 91 7.44 7.92 11.55
N TRP A 92 6.67 6.87 11.83
CA TRP A 92 5.81 6.15 10.89
C TRP A 92 4.33 6.41 11.13
N GLY A 93 3.97 7.32 12.05
CA GLY A 93 2.59 7.64 12.38
C GLY A 93 2.40 9.06 12.88
N GLY A 94 1.20 9.39 13.33
CA GLY A 94 0.83 10.75 13.76
C GLY A 94 0.56 11.68 12.58
N SER A 95 1.49 12.57 12.24
CA SER A 95 1.33 13.52 11.14
C SER A 95 1.15 12.82 9.77
N PHE A 96 0.46 13.48 8.84
CA PHE A 96 0.29 12.94 7.48
C PHE A 96 1.64 12.65 6.81
N ALA A 97 2.61 13.54 6.96
CA ALA A 97 3.96 13.35 6.44
C ALA A 97 4.61 12.04 6.93
N ASN A 98 4.44 11.70 8.21
CA ASN A 98 4.93 10.44 8.77
C ASN A 98 4.13 9.23 8.25
N ARG A 99 2.81 9.38 8.13
CA ARG A 99 1.93 8.29 7.65
C ARG A 99 2.20 7.90 6.21
N ILE A 100 2.59 8.85 5.35
CA ILE A 100 2.94 8.58 3.94
C ILE A 100 4.41 8.19 3.73
N ARG A 101 5.24 8.22 4.76
CA ARG A 101 6.66 7.83 4.66
C ARG A 101 6.83 6.41 4.11
N LEU A 102 6.03 5.45 4.59
CA LEU A 102 6.13 4.06 4.13
C LEU A 102 5.93 3.90 2.62
N PRO A 103 4.83 4.36 2.00
CA PRO A 103 4.67 4.26 0.56
C PRO A 103 5.77 4.97 -0.22
N LEU A 104 6.23 6.14 0.23
CA LEU A 104 7.30 6.88 -0.44
C LEU A 104 8.62 6.10 -0.42
N GLU A 105 9.02 5.55 0.72
CA GLU A 105 10.21 4.70 0.84
C GLU A 105 10.12 3.45 -0.05
N ILE A 106 8.96 2.80 -0.11
CA ILE A 106 8.74 1.63 -0.98
C ILE A 106 8.91 2.03 -2.45
N VAL A 107 8.25 3.10 -2.92
CA VAL A 107 8.30 3.51 -4.33
C VAL A 107 9.70 3.99 -4.71
N THR A 108 10.31 4.86 -3.90
CA THR A 108 11.67 5.39 -4.16
C THR A 108 12.70 4.27 -4.29
N ARG A 109 12.76 3.40 -3.28
CA ARG A 109 13.73 2.29 -3.28
C ARG A 109 13.42 1.24 -4.34
N THR A 110 12.15 1.06 -4.69
CA THR A 110 11.77 0.21 -5.83
C THR A 110 12.31 0.81 -7.13
N ARG A 111 12.11 2.12 -7.36
CA ARG A 111 12.62 2.82 -8.54
C ARG A 111 14.15 2.74 -8.64
N GLU A 112 14.86 2.92 -7.54
CA GLU A 112 16.31 2.76 -7.47
C GLU A 112 16.76 1.34 -7.87
N ALA A 113 16.04 0.32 -7.38
CA ALA A 113 16.40 -1.08 -7.63
C ALA A 113 16.08 -1.57 -9.05
N VAL A 114 14.94 -1.12 -9.62
CA VAL A 114 14.48 -1.62 -10.93
C VAL A 114 14.88 -0.71 -12.12
N GLY A 115 15.44 0.47 -11.84
CA GLY A 115 15.86 1.41 -12.89
C GLY A 115 14.69 2.18 -13.51
N LYS A 116 15.01 3.15 -14.39
CA LYS A 116 14.07 4.15 -14.92
C LYS A 116 13.05 3.60 -15.92
N ASP A 117 13.40 2.52 -16.63
CA ASP A 117 12.60 2.00 -17.76
C ASP A 117 11.55 0.95 -17.33
N PHE A 118 11.59 0.52 -16.07
CA PHE A 118 10.63 -0.44 -15.51
C PHE A 118 9.35 0.27 -15.06
N ILE A 119 8.18 -0.26 -15.41
CA ILE A 119 6.90 0.35 -15.07
C ILE A 119 6.61 0.13 -13.58
N ILE A 120 6.35 1.20 -12.86
CA ILE A 120 5.84 1.16 -11.48
C ILE A 120 4.44 1.77 -11.47
N VAL A 121 3.43 0.93 -11.29
CA VAL A 121 2.06 1.35 -11.03
C VAL A 121 1.87 1.45 -9.53
N TYR A 122 1.33 2.56 -9.04
CA TYR A 122 0.89 2.67 -7.65
C TYR A 122 -0.63 2.71 -7.59
N ARG A 123 -1.24 1.75 -6.87
CA ARG A 123 -2.68 1.73 -6.69
C ARG A 123 -3.06 2.60 -5.49
N LEU A 124 -3.60 3.77 -5.79
CA LEU A 124 -3.99 4.81 -4.84
C LEU A 124 -5.43 4.63 -4.37
N SER A 125 -5.70 4.76 -3.08
CA SER A 125 -7.07 4.88 -2.58
C SER A 125 -7.58 6.29 -2.81
N MET A 126 -8.61 6.43 -3.65
CA MET A 126 -9.27 7.72 -3.91
C MET A 126 -10.25 8.09 -2.80
N LEU A 127 -10.93 7.09 -2.25
CA LEU A 127 -11.88 7.22 -1.14
C LEU A 127 -11.76 5.96 -0.28
N ASP A 128 -11.40 6.10 0.98
CA ASP A 128 -11.28 4.97 1.90
C ASP A 128 -12.65 4.44 2.35
N LEU A 129 -13.65 5.30 2.49
CA LEU A 129 -15.01 5.00 2.96
C LEU A 129 -15.06 4.38 4.37
N VAL A 130 -14.07 4.70 5.18
CA VAL A 130 -13.99 4.35 6.61
C VAL A 130 -13.81 5.63 7.44
N PRO A 131 -14.22 5.65 8.73
CA PRO A 131 -13.93 6.76 9.61
C PRO A 131 -12.44 7.05 9.67
N GLU A 132 -12.03 8.31 9.79
CA GLU A 132 -10.61 8.74 9.83
C GLU A 132 -9.76 8.18 8.67
N GLY A 133 -10.38 7.93 7.51
CA GLY A 133 -9.69 7.69 6.24
C GLY A 133 -9.06 8.98 5.72
N SER A 134 -8.32 8.88 4.62
CA SER A 134 -7.69 10.03 3.98
C SER A 134 -8.74 11.00 3.41
N ASP A 135 -8.55 12.28 3.64
CA ASP A 135 -9.34 13.31 2.98
C ASP A 135 -8.81 13.62 1.56
N TRP A 136 -9.56 14.44 0.80
CA TRP A 136 -9.20 14.76 -0.57
C TRP A 136 -7.84 15.47 -0.70
N ASN A 137 -7.50 16.36 0.24
CA ASN A 137 -6.21 17.04 0.23
C ASN A 137 -5.06 16.07 0.47
N GLU A 138 -5.22 15.14 1.40
CA GLU A 138 -4.27 14.06 1.66
C GLU A 138 -4.09 13.15 0.44
N VAL A 139 -5.17 12.81 -0.27
CA VAL A 139 -5.13 12.01 -1.50
C VAL A 139 -4.32 12.72 -2.59
N VAL A 140 -4.60 14.02 -2.84
CA VAL A 140 -3.86 14.81 -3.84
C VAL A 140 -2.38 14.93 -3.48
N GLN A 141 -2.06 15.24 -2.22
CA GLN A 141 -0.67 15.32 -1.75
C GLN A 141 0.07 14.00 -1.90
N LEU A 142 -0.60 12.88 -1.56
CA LEU A 142 -0.02 11.55 -1.72
C LEU A 142 0.24 11.23 -3.20
N ALA A 143 -0.73 11.49 -4.09
CA ALA A 143 -0.57 11.26 -5.53
C ALA A 143 0.67 11.98 -6.09
N GLN A 144 0.80 13.27 -5.79
CA GLN A 144 1.96 14.08 -6.20
C GLN A 144 3.28 13.58 -5.58
N ALA A 145 3.26 13.15 -4.33
CA ALA A 145 4.44 12.62 -3.66
C ALA A 145 4.88 11.27 -4.24
N ILE A 146 3.94 10.40 -4.58
CA ILE A 146 4.17 9.09 -5.22
C ILE A 146 4.74 9.27 -6.63
N GLU A 147 4.23 10.24 -7.41
CA GLU A 147 4.79 10.60 -8.71
C GLU A 147 6.26 11.03 -8.57
N ARG A 148 6.54 11.97 -7.66
CA ARG A 148 7.93 12.42 -7.39
C ARG A 148 8.84 11.30 -6.89
N ALA A 149 8.30 10.32 -6.16
CA ALA A 149 9.05 9.15 -5.70
C ALA A 149 9.41 8.16 -6.83
N GLY A 150 8.82 8.33 -8.03
CA GLY A 150 9.18 7.59 -9.22
C GLY A 150 8.14 6.59 -9.73
N ALA A 151 6.88 6.67 -9.28
CA ALA A 151 5.80 5.91 -9.92
C ALA A 151 5.58 6.38 -11.36
N THR A 152 5.31 5.44 -12.25
CA THR A 152 5.07 5.70 -13.68
C THR A 152 3.58 5.96 -13.95
N ILE A 153 2.72 5.24 -13.24
CA ILE A 153 1.26 5.24 -13.43
C ILE A 153 0.60 5.25 -12.05
N ILE A 154 -0.45 6.03 -11.89
CA ILE A 154 -1.36 5.93 -10.75
C ILE A 154 -2.63 5.21 -11.22
N ASN A 155 -2.89 4.04 -10.64
CA ASN A 155 -4.16 3.34 -10.72
C ASN A 155 -5.00 3.72 -9.48
N THR A 156 -6.32 3.65 -9.55
CA THR A 156 -7.16 4.08 -8.44
C THR A 156 -8.06 2.97 -7.92
N GLY A 157 -8.28 2.97 -6.60
CA GLY A 157 -9.24 2.11 -5.92
C GLY A 157 -10.18 2.93 -5.05
N ILE A 158 -11.35 2.38 -4.72
CA ILE A 158 -12.35 2.99 -3.87
C ILE A 158 -12.79 1.98 -2.81
N GLY A 159 -12.80 2.42 -1.55
CA GLY A 159 -13.34 1.68 -0.42
C GLY A 159 -12.41 0.59 0.12
N TRP A 160 -12.45 0.45 1.43
CA TRP A 160 -11.80 -0.64 2.13
C TRP A 160 -12.69 -1.88 2.12
N HIS A 161 -12.11 -3.07 2.18
CA HIS A 161 -12.86 -4.32 2.28
C HIS A 161 -13.80 -4.40 3.49
N GLU A 162 -13.52 -3.64 4.54
CA GLU A 162 -14.37 -3.52 5.73
C GLU A 162 -15.38 -2.36 5.67
N ALA A 163 -15.37 -1.56 4.60
CA ALA A 163 -16.34 -0.49 4.43
C ALA A 163 -17.75 -1.06 4.28
N ARG A 164 -18.72 -0.44 4.98
CA ARG A 164 -20.12 -0.87 4.92
C ARG A 164 -20.85 -0.41 3.67
N VAL A 165 -20.21 0.46 2.90
CA VAL A 165 -20.75 0.96 1.63
C VAL A 165 -20.28 0.03 0.51
N PRO A 166 -21.17 -0.57 -0.27
CA PRO A 166 -20.78 -1.39 -1.40
C PRO A 166 -20.01 -0.55 -2.43
N THR A 167 -18.79 -0.93 -2.72
CA THR A 167 -17.91 -0.25 -3.69
C THR A 167 -17.75 -1.06 -4.97
N ILE A 168 -18.15 -2.32 -4.95
CA ILE A 168 -18.20 -3.20 -6.10
C ILE A 168 -19.67 -3.44 -6.40
N ALA A 169 -20.09 -3.19 -7.65
CA ALA A 169 -21.42 -3.56 -8.10
C ALA A 169 -21.57 -5.08 -7.99
N THR A 170 -22.30 -5.52 -6.97
CA THR A 170 -22.73 -6.90 -6.89
C THR A 170 -23.86 -7.08 -7.91
N SER A 171 -23.72 -8.06 -8.79
CA SER A 171 -24.87 -8.49 -9.60
C SER A 171 -25.97 -8.93 -8.64
N VAL A 172 -27.05 -8.17 -8.59
CA VAL A 172 -28.28 -8.54 -7.90
C VAL A 172 -29.03 -9.51 -8.80
#